data_93fa7fabf121a3e69329d460e381c199
#
_entry.id   93fa7fabf121a3e69329d460e381c199
#
_cell.length_a   1.000
_cell.length_b   1.000
_cell.length_c   1.000
_cell.angle_alpha   90.00
_cell.angle_beta   90.00
_cell.angle_gamma   90.00
#
_symmetry.space_group_name_H-M   'P 1'
#
loop_
_entity.id
_entity.type
_entity.pdbx_description
1 polymer ?
#
loop_
_entity_poly.entity_id
_entity_poly.type
_entity_poly.pdbx_seq_one_letter_code
_entity_poly.pdbx_strand_id
1 'polypeptide(L)'
;MAELVCSNSFRSEDWAYNAVGLLHAEMRRCGSLIMAAADVSQVPAGGALAVDRHGFSGEVTARIQAHPLISVVREELKGLPPADWDSVILATGPLTSPPLAQAVLDLTGEGALSFFDAIAPIVHTDSIDMDIAWRQSRYDKEGPGGDAAAYINCPMDKDQYLAFVQAL
;
A
#
# COMPACT_ATOMS: atom_id res chain seq x y z
N MET A 1 0.64 10.89 -7.14
CA MET A 1 -0.60 10.58 -6.35
C MET A 1 -0.61 9.08 -6.06
N ALA A 2 -1.46 8.62 -5.17
CA ALA A 2 -1.55 7.20 -4.77
C ALA A 2 -0.22 6.60 -4.29
N GLU A 3 0.51 7.31 -3.46
CA GLU A 3 1.72 6.79 -2.81
C GLU A 3 1.34 5.71 -1.80
N LEU A 4 2.07 4.59 -1.86
CA LEU A 4 1.86 3.46 -0.96
C LEU A 4 2.65 3.67 0.33
N VAL A 5 1.97 3.94 1.43
CA VAL A 5 2.60 4.37 2.68
C VAL A 5 3.08 3.19 3.53
N CYS A 6 2.26 2.16 3.71
CA CYS A 6 2.57 1.02 4.59
C CYS A 6 3.28 -0.11 3.83
N SER A 7 2.66 -0.59 2.76
CA SER A 7 3.11 -1.76 2.00
C SER A 7 2.84 -1.57 0.52
N ASN A 8 3.61 -2.23 -0.33
CA ASN A 8 3.32 -2.34 -1.75
C ASN A 8 2.49 -3.58 -2.11
N SER A 9 2.00 -4.31 -1.11
CA SER A 9 1.16 -5.49 -1.30
C SER A 9 -0.32 -5.17 -1.07
N PHE A 10 -1.15 -5.54 -2.04
CA PHE A 10 -2.61 -5.53 -1.95
C PHE A 10 -3.16 -6.86 -1.41
N ARG A 11 -2.33 -7.72 -0.84
CA ARG A 11 -2.66 -9.05 -0.29
C ARG A 11 -2.98 -10.08 -1.37
N SER A 12 -3.78 -11.10 -1.02
CA SER A 12 -4.07 -12.24 -1.89
C SER A 12 -4.75 -11.85 -3.20
N GLU A 13 -4.31 -12.47 -4.30
CA GLU A 13 -4.93 -12.35 -5.63
C GLU A 13 -5.86 -13.53 -5.94
N ASP A 14 -5.98 -14.50 -5.04
CA ASP A 14 -6.84 -15.67 -5.19
C ASP A 14 -8.32 -15.29 -5.01
N TRP A 15 -9.00 -15.05 -6.12
CA TRP A 15 -10.41 -14.67 -6.13
C TRP A 15 -11.36 -15.84 -5.80
N ALA A 16 -10.92 -17.08 -5.92
CA ALA A 16 -11.76 -18.25 -5.72
C ALA A 16 -11.86 -18.65 -4.24
N TYR A 17 -10.79 -18.43 -3.47
CA TYR A 17 -10.69 -18.91 -2.09
C TYR A 17 -10.35 -17.81 -1.07
N ASN A 18 -10.21 -16.57 -1.50
CA ASN A 18 -9.85 -15.46 -0.62
C ASN A 18 -10.73 -14.22 -0.86
N ALA A 19 -11.34 -13.70 0.20
CA ALA A 19 -12.23 -12.55 0.10
C ALA A 19 -11.56 -11.30 -0.49
N VAL A 20 -10.26 -11.09 -0.24
CA VAL A 20 -9.52 -9.95 -0.81
C VAL A 20 -9.34 -10.13 -2.31
N GLY A 21 -8.97 -11.34 -2.76
CA GLY A 21 -8.88 -11.65 -4.19
C GLY A 21 -10.23 -11.50 -4.90
N LEU A 22 -11.33 -11.93 -4.26
CA LEU A 22 -12.68 -11.72 -4.79
C LEU A 22 -12.99 -10.22 -4.94
N LEU A 23 -12.68 -9.41 -3.92
CA LEU A 23 -12.84 -7.94 -3.99
C LEU A 23 -12.04 -7.34 -5.16
N HIS A 24 -10.80 -7.78 -5.37
CA HIS A 24 -10.00 -7.33 -6.53
C HIS A 24 -10.70 -7.66 -7.86
N ALA A 25 -11.25 -8.87 -7.99
CA ALA A 25 -11.96 -9.29 -9.20
C ALA A 25 -13.23 -8.45 -9.44
N GLU A 26 -13.97 -8.13 -8.40
CA GLU A 26 -15.14 -7.25 -8.46
C GLU A 26 -14.77 -5.82 -8.83
N MET A 27 -13.72 -5.26 -8.21
CA MET A 27 -13.20 -3.93 -8.54
C MET A 27 -12.74 -3.84 -10.00
N ARG A 28 -12.07 -4.87 -10.53
CA ARG A 28 -11.70 -4.92 -11.97
C ARG A 28 -12.92 -4.88 -12.87
N ARG A 29 -13.99 -5.62 -12.53
CA ARG A 29 -15.26 -5.59 -13.28
C ARG A 29 -15.93 -4.21 -13.25
N CYS A 30 -15.73 -3.46 -12.16
CA CYS A 30 -16.19 -2.07 -12.05
C CYS A 30 -15.27 -1.05 -12.76
N GLY A 31 -14.23 -1.48 -13.43
CA GLY A 31 -13.29 -0.60 -14.13
C GLY A 31 -12.41 0.23 -13.18
N SER A 32 -12.05 -0.31 -12.01
CA SER A 32 -11.23 0.38 -11.02
C SER A 32 -9.90 0.87 -11.59
N LEU A 33 -9.65 2.17 -11.49
CA LEU A 33 -8.37 2.79 -11.81
C LEU A 33 -7.22 2.17 -11.00
N ILE A 34 -7.46 1.91 -9.72
CA ILE A 34 -6.45 1.35 -8.81
C ILE A 34 -6.04 -0.05 -9.26
N MET A 35 -7.02 -0.91 -9.58
CA MET A 35 -6.70 -2.26 -10.06
C MET A 35 -6.02 -2.24 -11.41
N ALA A 36 -6.44 -1.39 -12.33
CA ALA A 36 -5.81 -1.25 -13.63
C ALA A 36 -4.35 -0.77 -13.53
N ALA A 37 -4.04 0.14 -12.60
CA ALA A 37 -2.68 0.58 -12.32
C ALA A 37 -1.85 -0.50 -11.62
N ALA A 38 -2.46 -1.27 -10.71
CA ALA A 38 -1.81 -2.38 -10.04
C ALA A 38 -1.41 -3.48 -11.03
N ASP A 39 -2.30 -3.84 -11.96
CA ASP A 39 -2.07 -4.90 -12.96
C ASP A 39 -0.87 -4.61 -13.88
N VAL A 40 -0.65 -3.34 -14.25
CA VAL A 40 0.49 -2.96 -15.10
C VAL A 40 1.79 -2.74 -14.33
N SER A 41 1.72 -2.63 -13.01
CA SER A 41 2.87 -2.38 -12.13
C SER A 41 3.21 -3.58 -11.25
N GLN A 42 2.64 -4.75 -11.53
CA GLN A 42 2.80 -5.95 -10.72
C GLN A 42 4.24 -6.42 -10.65
N VAL A 43 4.67 -6.84 -9.46
CA VAL A 43 5.95 -7.50 -9.21
C VAL A 43 5.72 -8.87 -8.58
N PRO A 44 6.66 -9.82 -8.71
CA PRO A 44 6.54 -11.15 -8.12
C PRO A 44 6.37 -11.08 -6.59
N ALA A 45 5.32 -11.73 -6.07
CA ALA A 45 5.02 -11.78 -4.65
C ALA A 45 4.24 -13.05 -4.25
N GLY A 46 4.55 -14.19 -4.87
CA GLY A 46 3.81 -15.44 -4.66
C GLY A 46 2.33 -15.26 -4.99
N GLY A 47 1.42 -15.72 -4.14
CA GLY A 47 -0.02 -15.58 -4.33
C GLY A 47 -0.60 -14.20 -3.98
N ALA A 48 0.22 -13.17 -3.77
CA ALA A 48 -0.22 -11.82 -3.49
C ALA A 48 -0.09 -10.90 -4.71
N LEU A 49 -0.96 -9.91 -4.80
CA LEU A 49 -0.80 -8.79 -5.71
C LEU A 49 0.13 -7.76 -5.04
N ALA A 50 1.36 -7.67 -5.49
CA ALA A 50 2.29 -6.63 -5.09
C ALA A 50 2.72 -5.81 -6.31
N VAL A 51 3.08 -4.56 -6.10
CA VAL A 51 3.38 -3.62 -7.17
C VAL A 51 4.71 -2.91 -6.95
N ASP A 52 5.35 -2.48 -8.04
CA ASP A 52 6.38 -1.45 -7.98
C ASP A 52 5.74 -0.13 -7.54
N ARG A 53 6.26 0.48 -6.47
CA ARG A 53 5.65 1.69 -5.86
C ARG A 53 5.64 2.87 -6.81
N HIS A 54 6.73 3.09 -7.52
CA HIS A 54 6.86 4.24 -8.43
C HIS A 54 6.05 4.03 -9.70
N GLY A 55 6.07 2.84 -10.27
CA GLY A 55 5.26 2.48 -11.42
C GLY A 55 3.77 2.64 -11.13
N PHE A 56 3.30 2.10 -10.02
CA PHE A 56 1.90 2.21 -9.60
C PHE A 56 1.46 3.67 -9.41
N SER A 57 2.19 4.44 -8.59
CA SER A 57 1.82 5.84 -8.32
C SER A 57 1.93 6.71 -9.57
N GLY A 58 2.90 6.43 -10.45
CA GLY A 58 3.06 7.08 -11.75
C GLY A 58 1.87 6.83 -12.67
N GLU A 59 1.43 5.58 -12.80
CA GLU A 59 0.29 5.20 -13.63
C GLU A 59 -1.02 5.84 -13.15
N VAL A 60 -1.30 5.78 -11.85
CA VAL A 60 -2.47 6.46 -11.25
C VAL A 60 -2.40 7.96 -11.50
N THR A 61 -1.24 8.56 -11.29
CA THR A 61 -1.04 10.01 -11.49
C THR A 61 -1.30 10.41 -12.93
N ALA A 62 -0.73 9.66 -13.89
CA ALA A 62 -0.87 9.95 -15.32
C ALA A 62 -2.34 9.88 -15.78
N ARG A 63 -3.07 8.85 -15.35
CA ARG A 63 -4.49 8.69 -15.70
C ARG A 63 -5.38 9.79 -15.11
N ILE A 64 -5.15 10.16 -13.84
CA ILE A 64 -5.90 11.25 -13.20
C ILE A 64 -5.62 12.59 -13.92
N GLN A 65 -4.35 12.90 -14.21
CA GLN A 65 -3.97 14.13 -14.90
C GLN A 65 -4.47 14.22 -16.34
N ALA A 66 -4.61 13.08 -17.01
CA ALA A 66 -5.14 13.03 -18.37
C ALA A 66 -6.68 13.13 -18.44
N HIS A 67 -7.37 13.03 -17.29
CA HIS A 67 -8.83 13.02 -17.30
C HIS A 67 -9.41 14.42 -17.44
N PRO A 68 -10.27 14.71 -18.44
CA PRO A 68 -10.71 16.07 -18.76
C PRO A 68 -11.59 16.74 -17.70
N LEU A 69 -12.20 15.96 -16.80
CA LEU A 69 -13.08 16.46 -15.74
C LEU A 69 -12.40 16.50 -14.36
N ILE A 70 -11.09 16.25 -14.28
CA ILE A 70 -10.35 16.28 -13.02
C ILE A 70 -9.36 17.42 -13.01
N SER A 71 -9.49 18.31 -12.02
CA SER A 71 -8.50 19.34 -11.72
C SER A 71 -7.72 18.97 -10.47
N VAL A 72 -6.40 18.83 -10.60
CA VAL A 72 -5.52 18.47 -9.48
C VAL A 72 -4.90 19.71 -8.89
N VAL A 73 -5.25 20.02 -7.65
CA VAL A 73 -4.66 21.11 -6.86
C VAL A 73 -3.70 20.51 -5.84
N ARG A 74 -2.46 21.02 -5.78
CA ARG A 74 -1.42 20.54 -4.85
C ARG A 74 -1.12 21.60 -3.82
N GLU A 75 -1.93 21.60 -2.76
CA GLU A 75 -1.76 22.49 -1.61
C GLU A 75 -2.14 21.78 -0.32
N GLU A 76 -1.62 22.25 0.79
CA GLU A 76 -2.02 21.76 2.11
C GLU A 76 -3.38 22.36 2.50
N LEU A 77 -4.35 21.50 2.80
CA LEU A 77 -5.61 21.89 3.39
C LEU A 77 -5.45 21.99 4.92
N LYS A 78 -5.38 23.21 5.45
CA LYS A 78 -5.10 23.49 6.87
C LYS A 78 -6.32 23.44 7.79
N GLY A 79 -7.47 23.02 7.30
CA GLY A 79 -8.73 22.93 8.04
C GLY A 79 -9.76 22.18 7.22
N LEU A 80 -11.04 22.29 7.60
CA LEU A 80 -12.11 21.71 6.79
C LEU A 80 -12.22 22.43 5.44
N PRO A 81 -12.64 21.70 4.39
CA PRO A 81 -12.93 22.29 3.10
C PRO A 81 -13.95 23.44 3.21
N PRO A 82 -13.95 24.38 2.25
CA PRO A 82 -14.95 25.45 2.18
C PRO A 82 -16.38 24.90 2.21
N ALA A 83 -17.27 25.57 2.93
CA ALA A 83 -18.66 25.12 3.14
C ALA A 83 -19.53 25.20 1.87
N ASP A 84 -19.05 25.86 0.82
CA ASP A 84 -19.71 26.00 -0.48
C ASP A 84 -19.37 24.87 -1.46
N TRP A 85 -18.56 23.89 -1.04
CA TRP A 85 -18.33 22.69 -1.84
C TRP A 85 -19.50 21.72 -1.67
N ASP A 86 -20.07 21.26 -2.78
CA ASP A 86 -21.27 20.41 -2.78
C ASP A 86 -21.05 19.06 -2.12
N SER A 87 -19.91 18.41 -2.37
CA SER A 87 -19.58 17.09 -1.83
C SER A 87 -18.08 16.97 -1.57
N VAL A 88 -17.72 16.50 -0.39
CA VAL A 88 -16.33 16.37 0.03
C VAL A 88 -16.03 14.95 0.50
N ILE A 89 -14.90 14.39 0.06
CA ILE A 89 -14.35 13.15 0.56
C ILE A 89 -12.97 13.44 1.12
N LEU A 90 -12.76 13.20 2.42
CA LEU A 90 -11.46 13.26 3.06
C LEU A 90 -10.84 11.85 3.03
N ALA A 91 -9.86 11.64 2.16
CA ALA A 91 -9.19 10.34 1.95
C ALA A 91 -7.66 10.51 2.00
N THR A 92 -7.17 11.29 2.96
CA THR A 92 -5.77 11.70 3.10
C THR A 92 -4.86 10.63 3.71
N GLY A 93 -5.44 9.57 4.27
CA GLY A 93 -4.70 8.42 4.78
C GLY A 93 -3.99 8.68 6.11
N PRO A 94 -3.03 7.80 6.48
CA PRO A 94 -2.38 7.82 7.80
C PRO A 94 -1.42 9.00 8.01
N LEU A 95 -0.98 9.67 6.95
CA LEU A 95 -0.09 10.84 7.01
C LEU A 95 -0.85 12.17 6.85
N THR A 96 -2.09 12.23 7.31
CA THR A 96 -2.89 13.45 7.33
C THR A 96 -2.18 14.55 8.12
N SER A 97 -2.13 15.76 7.57
CA SER A 97 -1.45 16.89 8.23
C SER A 97 -2.11 17.23 9.57
N PRO A 98 -1.33 17.64 10.58
CA PRO A 98 -1.87 17.95 11.90
C PRO A 98 -3.02 18.96 11.91
N PRO A 99 -2.99 20.06 11.12
CA PRO A 99 -4.12 21.00 11.08
C PRO A 99 -5.42 20.39 10.56
N LEU A 100 -5.36 19.55 9.51
CA LEU A 100 -6.54 18.87 8.98
C LEU A 100 -7.03 17.78 9.96
N ALA A 101 -6.12 17.00 10.55
CA ALA A 101 -6.46 16.01 11.56
C ALA A 101 -7.21 16.64 12.74
N GLN A 102 -6.73 17.80 13.26
CA GLN A 102 -7.41 18.51 14.33
C GLN A 102 -8.79 19.01 13.92
N ALA A 103 -8.93 19.54 12.71
CA ALA A 103 -10.23 20.01 12.21
C ALA A 103 -11.25 18.86 12.07
N VAL A 104 -10.80 17.66 11.70
CA VAL A 104 -11.65 16.45 11.67
C VAL A 104 -12.04 16.01 13.08
N LEU A 105 -11.10 16.03 14.04
CA LEU A 105 -11.39 15.74 15.46
C LEU A 105 -12.44 16.70 16.03
N ASP A 106 -12.29 17.99 15.77
CA ASP A 106 -13.22 19.03 16.24
C ASP A 106 -14.63 18.85 15.63
N LEU A 107 -14.70 18.42 14.38
CA LEU A 107 -15.97 18.15 13.68
C LEU A 107 -16.68 16.91 14.21
N THR A 108 -15.94 15.82 14.43
CA THR A 108 -16.52 14.52 14.79
C THR A 108 -16.71 14.34 16.28
N GLY A 109 -15.94 15.04 17.10
CA GLY A 109 -15.88 14.86 18.54
C GLY A 109 -15.21 13.52 18.97
N GLU A 110 -14.63 12.79 18.02
CA GLU A 110 -14.05 11.46 18.22
C GLU A 110 -12.58 11.58 18.67
N GLY A 111 -12.32 11.40 19.95
CA GLY A 111 -10.95 11.45 20.51
C GLY A 111 -10.03 10.28 20.10
N ALA A 112 -10.46 9.41 19.20
CA ALA A 112 -9.74 8.17 18.85
C ALA A 112 -9.11 8.19 17.44
N LEU A 113 -9.07 9.32 16.76
CA LEU A 113 -8.37 9.39 15.47
C LEU A 113 -6.86 9.41 15.72
N SER A 114 -6.18 8.36 15.25
CA SER A 114 -4.73 8.24 15.35
C SER A 114 -4.13 8.23 13.95
N PHE A 115 -3.21 9.14 13.69
CA PHE A 115 -2.48 9.24 12.43
C PHE A 115 -0.99 9.01 12.72
N PHE A 116 -0.41 8.00 12.12
CA PHE A 116 1.02 7.69 12.26
C PHE A 116 1.59 7.01 11.03
N ASP A 117 2.89 7.18 10.85
CA ASP A 117 3.62 6.54 9.76
C ASP A 117 3.74 5.03 10.02
N ALA A 118 3.32 4.25 9.04
CA ALA A 118 3.37 2.78 9.09
C ALA A 118 4.30 2.20 8.01
N ILE A 119 5.23 2.99 7.46
CA ILE A 119 6.19 2.52 6.46
C ILE A 119 7.11 1.48 7.10
N ALA A 120 7.15 0.28 6.48
CA ALA A 120 8.10 -0.75 6.87
C ALA A 120 9.53 -0.32 6.52
N PRO A 121 10.54 -0.69 7.33
CA PRO A 121 11.94 -0.44 7.00
C PRO A 121 12.32 -1.02 5.65
N ILE A 122 13.05 -0.24 4.86
CA ILE A 122 13.56 -0.65 3.54
C ILE A 122 15.08 -0.71 3.62
N VAL A 123 15.66 -1.82 3.17
CA VAL A 123 17.11 -2.02 3.11
C VAL A 123 17.57 -2.14 1.65
N HIS A 124 18.82 -1.75 1.38
CA HIS A 124 19.42 -1.96 0.07
C HIS A 124 19.70 -3.44 -0.17
N THR A 125 19.45 -3.92 -1.39
CA THR A 125 19.66 -5.34 -1.77
C THR A 125 21.09 -5.81 -1.52
N ASP A 126 22.08 -4.98 -1.80
CA ASP A 126 23.50 -5.24 -1.60
C ASP A 126 23.94 -5.26 -0.12
N SER A 127 23.08 -4.83 0.81
CA SER A 127 23.28 -5.02 2.25
C SER A 127 22.83 -6.38 2.77
N ILE A 128 22.23 -7.21 1.92
CA ILE A 128 21.71 -8.53 2.31
C ILE A 128 22.77 -9.59 2.00
N ASP A 129 23.18 -10.33 3.03
CA ASP A 129 24.06 -11.47 2.88
C ASP A 129 23.31 -12.67 2.31
N MET A 130 23.45 -12.88 1.01
CA MET A 130 22.77 -13.96 0.30
C MET A 130 23.44 -15.34 0.50
N ASP A 131 24.57 -15.44 1.21
CA ASP A 131 25.15 -16.71 1.66
C ASP A 131 24.41 -17.24 2.89
N ILE A 132 23.70 -16.36 3.63
CA ILE A 132 22.88 -16.68 4.79
C ILE A 132 21.39 -16.63 4.44
N ALA A 133 20.96 -15.59 3.73
CA ALA A 133 19.60 -15.41 3.27
C ALA A 133 19.31 -16.23 2.00
N TRP A 134 18.05 -16.60 1.80
CA TRP A 134 17.65 -17.32 0.59
C TRP A 134 16.32 -16.81 0.03
N ARG A 135 16.04 -17.12 -1.24
CA ARG A 135 14.78 -16.78 -1.89
C ARG A 135 13.80 -17.95 -1.81
N GLN A 136 12.59 -17.66 -1.34
CA GLN A 136 11.50 -18.63 -1.27
C GLN A 136 10.18 -17.91 -1.10
N SER A 137 9.14 -18.33 -1.80
CA SER A 137 7.77 -17.87 -1.55
C SER A 137 7.17 -18.59 -0.34
N ARG A 138 6.29 -17.89 0.37
CA ARG A 138 5.60 -18.46 1.52
C ARG A 138 4.76 -19.67 1.09
N TYR A 139 4.99 -20.81 1.75
CA TYR A 139 4.37 -22.11 1.41
C TYR A 139 4.67 -22.60 -0.01
N ASP A 140 5.80 -22.19 -0.58
CA ASP A 140 6.24 -22.54 -1.93
C ASP A 140 5.19 -22.21 -3.03
N LYS A 141 4.31 -21.24 -2.75
CA LYS A 141 3.28 -20.81 -3.70
C LYS A 141 3.90 -20.02 -4.84
N GLU A 142 3.64 -20.49 -6.05
CA GLU A 142 3.92 -19.73 -7.27
C GLU A 142 2.93 -18.56 -7.38
N GLY A 143 3.44 -17.39 -7.76
CA GLY A 143 2.63 -16.24 -8.10
C GLY A 143 2.07 -16.31 -9.52
N PRO A 144 1.26 -15.34 -9.95
CA PRO A 144 0.76 -15.25 -11.32
C PRO A 144 1.86 -15.26 -12.39
N GLY A 145 3.10 -14.90 -12.02
CA GLY A 145 4.30 -14.97 -12.87
C GLY A 145 5.05 -16.30 -12.81
N GLY A 146 4.57 -17.31 -12.07
CA GLY A 146 5.22 -18.61 -11.93
C GLY A 146 6.49 -18.62 -11.08
N ASP A 147 6.71 -17.59 -10.25
CA ASP A 147 7.90 -17.47 -9.41
C ASP A 147 7.62 -17.92 -7.97
N ALA A 148 8.18 -19.08 -7.58
CA ALA A 148 8.13 -19.59 -6.21
C ALA A 148 9.22 -19.00 -5.29
N ALA A 149 10.02 -18.05 -5.76
CA ALA A 149 11.17 -17.46 -5.07
C ALA A 149 11.00 -15.93 -4.83
N ALA A 150 9.77 -15.47 -4.58
CA ALA A 150 9.41 -14.05 -4.55
C ALA A 150 9.94 -13.28 -3.34
N TYR A 151 10.26 -13.95 -2.22
CA TYR A 151 10.69 -13.30 -0.98
C TYR A 151 12.13 -13.67 -0.62
N ILE A 152 12.83 -12.74 0.04
CA ILE A 152 14.10 -13.01 0.69
C ILE A 152 13.79 -13.38 2.15
N ASN A 153 14.25 -14.57 2.55
CA ASN A 153 14.07 -15.09 3.90
C ASN A 153 15.40 -14.99 4.66
N CYS A 154 15.36 -14.36 5.85
CA CYS A 154 16.51 -14.24 6.72
C CYS A 154 16.30 -15.16 7.94
N PRO A 155 17.16 -16.17 8.17
CA PRO A 155 17.03 -17.05 9.32
C PRO A 155 17.37 -16.33 10.62
N MET A 156 16.77 -16.74 11.70
CA MET A 156 17.17 -16.38 13.06
C MET A 156 17.28 -17.66 13.90
N ASP A 157 18.33 -17.76 14.70
CA ASP A 157 18.35 -18.75 15.77
C ASP A 157 17.46 -18.31 16.94
N LYS A 158 17.34 -19.18 17.95
CA LYS A 158 16.46 -18.89 19.10
C LYS A 158 16.88 -17.65 19.87
N ASP A 159 18.19 -17.45 20.04
CA ASP A 159 18.70 -16.36 20.86
C ASP A 159 18.55 -15.02 20.12
N GLN A 160 18.80 -15.02 18.81
CA GLN A 160 18.54 -13.87 17.93
C GLN A 160 17.06 -13.50 17.91
N TYR A 161 16.16 -14.50 17.81
CA TYR A 161 14.72 -14.26 17.86
C TYR A 161 14.27 -13.66 19.20
N LEU A 162 14.76 -14.20 20.32
CA LEU A 162 14.43 -13.68 21.65
C LEU A 162 14.96 -12.25 21.84
N ALA A 163 16.18 -11.96 21.38
CA ALA A 163 16.75 -10.62 21.43
C ALA A 163 15.94 -9.63 20.57
N PHE A 164 15.51 -10.04 19.39
CA PHE A 164 14.64 -9.24 18.52
C PHE A 164 13.30 -8.92 19.19
N VAL A 165 12.63 -9.92 19.77
CA VAL A 165 11.34 -9.71 20.46
C VAL A 165 11.50 -8.78 21.68
N GLN A 166 12.64 -8.81 22.38
CA GLN A 166 12.90 -7.91 23.50
C GLN A 166 13.19 -6.47 23.09
N ALA A 167 13.63 -6.27 21.85
CA ALA A 167 13.95 -4.94 21.28
C ALA A 167 12.71 -4.23 20.68
N LEU A 168 11.60 -4.95 20.46
CA LEU A 168 10.32 -4.43 20.03
C LEU A 168 9.50 -3.86 21.19
#